data_80cbb20b16c58c1132c2e09ec6b86f47
#
_entry.id   80cbb20b16c58c1132c2e09ec6b86f47
#
_cell.length_a   1.000
_cell.length_b   1.000
_cell.length_c   1.000
_cell.angle_alpha   90.00
_cell.angle_beta   90.00
_cell.angle_gamma   90.00
#
_symmetry.space_group_name_H-M   'P 1'
#
loop_
_entity.id
_entity.type
_entity.pdbx_description
1 polymer ?
#
loop_
_entity_poly.entity_id
_entity_poly.type
_entity_poly.pdbx_seq_one_letter_code
_entity_poly.pdbx_strand_id
1 'polypeptide(L)'
;YYVFAKGMEQGTGDVGYGEMMYARQQEGKTISRLDSDRCYHPLKGFFEALLGALPYVLVALVFAVLTRPTVYSLGSLPSWTQEMMLQDEFGDALRYYQETHGMSALEILRIIVRIMCMPMMSVATYLGTDAALLAERLSPLFLLLPPVTYGVGYLQGPMQRERINTGIKIGVNKKQRKQQREKKARKKASAKTPERLI
;
A
#
# COMPACT_ATOMS: atom_id res chain seq x y z
N TYR A 1 -0.70 -2.70 6.63
CA TYR A 1 -1.96 -3.44 6.45
C TYR A 1 -2.78 -2.95 5.26
N TYR A 2 -3.03 -1.63 5.14
CA TYR A 2 -3.85 -1.06 4.06
C TYR A 2 -3.34 -1.45 2.65
N VAL A 3 -2.06 -1.28 2.38
CA VAL A 3 -1.43 -1.59 1.09
C VAL A 3 -1.56 -3.07 0.74
N PHE A 4 -1.34 -3.94 1.71
CA PHE A 4 -1.54 -5.38 1.58
C PHE A 4 -3.00 -5.74 1.24
N ALA A 5 -3.96 -5.14 1.97
CA ALA A 5 -5.38 -5.37 1.75
C ALA A 5 -5.82 -4.91 0.34
N LYS A 6 -5.29 -3.78 -0.14
CA LYS A 6 -5.54 -3.29 -1.50
C LYS A 6 -4.96 -4.21 -2.56
N GLY A 7 -3.76 -4.75 -2.37
CA GLY A 7 -3.20 -5.76 -3.26
C GLY A 7 -4.08 -7.01 -3.33
N MET A 8 -4.54 -7.51 -2.18
CA MET A 8 -5.43 -8.67 -2.12
C MET A 8 -6.79 -8.41 -2.79
N GLU A 9 -7.38 -7.23 -2.60
CA GLU A 9 -8.62 -6.81 -3.24
C GLU A 9 -8.48 -6.82 -4.78
N GLN A 10 -7.40 -6.20 -5.29
CA GLN A 10 -7.11 -6.15 -6.72
C GLN A 10 -6.89 -7.57 -7.28
N GLY A 11 -6.07 -8.39 -6.63
CA GLY A 11 -5.83 -9.77 -7.03
C GLY A 11 -7.12 -10.61 -7.08
N THR A 12 -8.01 -10.43 -6.08
CA THR A 12 -9.32 -11.08 -6.05
C THR A 12 -10.21 -10.63 -7.23
N GLY A 13 -10.16 -9.35 -7.58
CA GLY A 13 -10.87 -8.77 -8.72
C GLY A 13 -10.39 -9.36 -10.05
N ASP A 14 -9.06 -9.41 -10.25
CA ASP A 14 -8.44 -9.91 -11.48
C ASP A 14 -8.72 -11.41 -11.69
N VAL A 15 -8.75 -12.22 -10.60
CA VAL A 15 -9.18 -13.62 -10.67
C VAL A 15 -10.64 -13.72 -11.09
N GLY A 16 -11.53 -12.92 -10.49
CA GLY A 16 -12.94 -12.90 -10.85
C GLY A 16 -13.17 -12.47 -12.30
N TYR A 17 -12.36 -11.52 -12.78
CA TYR A 17 -12.38 -11.12 -14.19
C TYR A 17 -11.95 -12.27 -15.11
N GLY A 18 -10.90 -12.98 -14.74
CA GLY A 18 -10.45 -14.18 -15.46
C GLY A 18 -11.51 -15.28 -15.54
N GLU A 19 -12.23 -15.56 -14.43
CA GLU A 19 -13.36 -16.51 -14.41
C GLU A 19 -14.46 -16.08 -15.41
N MET A 20 -14.78 -14.79 -15.46
CA MET A 20 -15.79 -14.25 -16.39
C MET A 20 -15.32 -14.33 -17.85
N MET A 21 -14.04 -14.05 -18.13
CA MET A 21 -13.51 -14.17 -19.49
C MET A 21 -13.48 -15.64 -19.96
N TYR A 22 -13.11 -16.55 -19.07
CA TYR A 22 -13.14 -17.99 -19.36
C TYR A 22 -14.57 -18.45 -19.72
N ALA A 23 -15.59 -18.03 -18.98
CA ALA A 23 -16.97 -18.35 -19.29
C ALA A 23 -17.40 -17.82 -20.67
N ARG A 24 -17.00 -16.56 -21.02
CA ARG A 24 -17.25 -15.99 -22.36
C ARG A 24 -16.57 -16.79 -23.48
N GLN A 25 -15.36 -17.28 -23.24
CA GLN A 25 -14.65 -18.10 -24.20
C GLN A 25 -15.37 -19.43 -24.45
N GLN A 26 -15.96 -20.04 -23.41
CA GLN A 26 -16.78 -21.23 -23.55
C GLN A 26 -18.06 -20.99 -24.37
N GLU A 27 -18.58 -19.76 -24.35
CA GLU A 27 -19.71 -19.33 -25.20
C GLU A 27 -19.29 -19.06 -26.66
N GLY A 28 -18.03 -19.29 -27.04
CA GLY A 28 -17.53 -19.09 -28.40
C GLY A 28 -17.18 -17.61 -28.72
N LYS A 29 -17.16 -16.71 -27.73
CA LYS A 29 -16.77 -15.30 -27.92
C LYS A 29 -15.26 -15.15 -27.93
N THR A 30 -14.72 -14.39 -28.88
CA THR A 30 -13.31 -14.06 -28.95
C THR A 30 -12.93 -13.10 -27.82
N ILE A 31 -11.83 -13.39 -27.13
CA ILE A 31 -11.29 -12.54 -26.07
C ILE A 31 -10.26 -11.58 -26.68
N SER A 32 -10.38 -10.32 -26.39
CA SER A 32 -9.41 -9.30 -26.80
C SER A 32 -8.09 -9.50 -26.01
N ARG A 33 -6.94 -9.15 -26.63
CA ARG A 33 -5.64 -9.15 -25.95
C ARG A 33 -5.64 -8.26 -24.70
N LEU A 34 -6.30 -7.12 -24.76
CA LEU A 34 -6.46 -6.20 -23.61
C LEU A 34 -7.24 -6.83 -22.46
N ASP A 35 -8.20 -7.70 -22.75
CA ASP A 35 -8.96 -8.40 -21.73
C ASP A 35 -8.13 -9.52 -21.09
N SER A 36 -7.29 -10.19 -21.87
CA SER A 36 -6.33 -11.17 -21.35
C SER A 36 -5.33 -10.54 -20.37
N ASP A 37 -4.82 -9.34 -20.68
CA ASP A 37 -3.86 -8.62 -19.84
C ASP A 37 -4.47 -8.15 -18.50
N ARG A 38 -5.80 -8.02 -18.43
CA ARG A 38 -6.53 -7.71 -17.20
C ARG A 38 -6.71 -8.92 -16.28
N CYS A 39 -6.55 -10.14 -16.79
CA CYS A 39 -6.67 -11.34 -15.98
C CYS A 39 -5.55 -11.42 -14.93
N TYR A 40 -5.78 -12.25 -13.93
CA TYR A 40 -4.79 -12.49 -12.88
C TYR A 40 -3.49 -13.10 -13.43
N HIS A 41 -2.36 -12.49 -13.06
CA HIS A 41 -1.03 -13.05 -13.26
C HIS A 41 -0.20 -12.83 -11.99
N PRO A 42 0.50 -13.84 -11.45
CA PRO A 42 1.14 -13.75 -10.14
C PRO A 42 2.14 -12.59 -9.99
N LEU A 43 2.85 -12.24 -11.04
CA LEU A 43 3.83 -11.14 -11.01
C LEU A 43 3.24 -9.76 -11.30
N LYS A 44 2.01 -9.67 -11.80
CA LYS A 44 1.36 -8.43 -12.22
C LYS A 44 1.30 -7.41 -11.08
N GLY A 45 0.86 -7.84 -9.89
CA GLY A 45 0.76 -6.95 -8.74
C GLY A 45 2.10 -6.34 -8.31
N PHE A 46 3.19 -7.11 -8.40
CA PHE A 46 4.53 -6.58 -8.13
C PHE A 46 4.97 -5.56 -9.17
N PHE A 47 4.77 -5.86 -10.46
CA PHE A 47 5.16 -4.95 -11.54
C PHE A 47 4.35 -3.64 -11.51
N GLU A 48 3.05 -3.71 -11.32
CA GLU A 48 2.19 -2.52 -11.24
C GLU A 48 2.59 -1.62 -10.07
N ALA A 49 2.78 -2.21 -8.88
CA ALA A 49 3.19 -1.47 -7.70
C ALA A 49 4.63 -0.91 -7.81
N LEU A 50 5.55 -1.69 -8.39
CA LEU A 50 6.93 -1.26 -8.60
C LEU A 50 7.00 -0.12 -9.61
N LEU A 51 6.25 -0.21 -10.72
CA LEU A 51 6.18 0.85 -11.73
C LEU A 51 5.64 2.15 -11.14
N GLY A 52 4.61 2.07 -10.30
CA GLY A 52 4.07 3.23 -9.59
C GLY A 52 5.04 3.83 -8.57
N ALA A 53 5.86 3.02 -7.92
CA ALA A 53 6.86 3.47 -6.95
C ALA A 53 8.18 3.93 -7.59
N LEU A 54 8.45 3.55 -8.84
CA LEU A 54 9.73 3.76 -9.53
C LEU A 54 10.23 5.21 -9.49
N PRO A 55 9.42 6.25 -9.80
CA PRO A 55 9.89 7.64 -9.74
C PRO A 55 10.36 8.04 -8.34
N TYR A 56 9.68 7.58 -7.31
CA TYR A 56 10.03 7.87 -5.91
C TYR A 56 11.31 7.14 -5.49
N VAL A 57 11.46 5.89 -5.89
CA VAL A 57 12.67 5.08 -5.63
C VAL A 57 13.88 5.68 -6.33
N LEU A 58 13.74 6.17 -7.57
CA LEU A 58 14.83 6.84 -8.29
C LEU A 58 15.26 8.13 -7.59
N VAL A 59 14.31 8.97 -7.16
CA VAL A 59 14.59 10.19 -6.41
C VAL A 59 15.34 9.87 -5.11
N ALA A 60 14.87 8.87 -4.37
CA ALA A 60 15.52 8.45 -3.13
C ALA A 60 16.91 7.83 -3.37
N LEU A 61 17.12 7.14 -4.47
CA LEU A 61 18.42 6.57 -4.84
C LEU A 61 19.43 7.68 -5.16
N VAL A 62 19.05 8.67 -5.95
CA VAL A 62 19.89 9.85 -6.23
C VAL A 62 20.24 10.57 -4.92
N PHE A 63 19.24 10.74 -4.05
CA PHE A 63 19.46 11.35 -2.73
C PHE A 63 20.41 10.51 -1.86
N ALA A 64 20.24 9.20 -1.79
CA ALA A 64 21.07 8.31 -0.99
C ALA A 64 22.57 8.36 -1.39
N VAL A 65 22.84 8.51 -2.70
CA VAL A 65 24.20 8.65 -3.23
C VAL A 65 24.78 10.02 -2.91
N LEU A 66 23.97 11.08 -3.00
CA LEU A 66 24.42 12.45 -2.78
C LEU A 66 24.46 12.86 -1.29
N THR A 67 23.80 12.08 -0.43
CA THR A 67 23.74 12.38 1.01
C THR A 67 25.10 12.34 1.65
N ARG A 68 25.50 13.48 2.24
CA ARG A 68 26.71 13.63 3.05
C ARG A 68 26.33 13.84 4.51
N PRO A 69 27.18 13.44 5.47
CA PRO A 69 27.01 13.80 6.85
C PRO A 69 27.07 15.34 6.95
N THR A 70 25.95 15.94 7.26
CA THR A 70 25.87 17.39 7.52
C THR A 70 25.63 17.58 8.99
N VAL A 71 26.39 18.45 9.59
CA VAL A 71 26.11 18.94 10.95
C VAL A 71 24.80 19.73 10.82
N TYR A 72 23.75 19.27 11.48
CA TYR A 72 22.49 20.02 11.51
C TYR A 72 22.69 21.31 12.27
N SER A 73 22.78 22.42 11.57
CA SER A 73 22.38 23.68 12.15
C SER A 73 20.95 23.95 11.71
N LEU A 74 20.09 24.14 12.65
CA LEU A 74 18.67 24.47 12.48
C LEU A 74 18.52 25.87 11.90
N GLY A 75 19.03 26.32 10.88
CA GLY A 75 18.84 27.58 10.14
C GLY A 75 18.20 28.82 10.85
N SER A 76 17.69 28.62 12.05
CA SER A 76 17.14 29.62 12.93
C SER A 76 17.87 29.55 14.29
N LEU A 77 18.80 30.43 14.50
CA LEU A 77 19.38 30.61 15.81
C LEU A 77 18.28 31.07 16.78
N PRO A 78 18.18 30.50 17.99
CA PRO A 78 17.24 30.95 19.01
C PRO A 78 17.44 32.45 19.28
N SER A 79 16.36 33.14 19.65
CA SER A 79 16.39 34.61 19.86
C SER A 79 17.45 35.08 20.87
N TRP A 80 17.80 34.27 21.87
CA TRP A 80 18.85 34.56 22.85
C TRP A 80 20.27 34.59 22.26
N THR A 81 20.51 33.90 21.12
CA THR A 81 21.81 33.93 20.45
C THR A 81 22.07 35.25 19.72
N GLN A 82 21.04 36.08 19.47
CA GLN A 82 21.19 37.39 18.85
C GLN A 82 22.01 38.35 19.72
N GLU A 83 21.87 38.25 21.04
CA GLU A 83 22.70 39.03 21.97
C GLU A 83 24.17 38.57 21.95
N MET A 84 24.42 37.26 21.77
CA MET A 84 25.78 36.73 21.64
C MET A 84 26.45 37.10 20.31
N MET A 85 25.69 37.38 19.25
CA MET A 85 26.21 37.86 17.97
C MET A 85 26.86 39.23 18.07
N LEU A 86 26.53 40.00 19.10
CA LEU A 86 27.12 41.32 19.38
C LEU A 86 28.46 41.23 20.13
N GLN A 87 28.86 40.07 20.61
CA GLN A 87 30.14 39.85 21.27
C GLN A 87 31.21 39.46 20.24
N ASP A 88 32.35 40.19 20.26
CA ASP A 88 33.42 39.99 19.27
C ASP A 88 34.01 38.56 19.23
N GLU A 89 33.98 37.83 20.34
CA GLU A 89 34.53 36.47 20.42
C GLU A 89 33.65 35.39 19.76
N PHE A 90 32.35 35.56 19.77
CA PHE A 90 31.37 34.56 19.26
C PHE A 90 30.62 35.03 18.01
N GLY A 91 30.64 36.31 17.76
CA GLY A 91 29.86 36.96 16.69
C GLY A 91 30.21 36.38 15.30
N ASP A 92 31.50 36.24 15.01
CA ASP A 92 31.95 35.75 13.71
C ASP A 92 31.61 34.26 13.48
N ALA A 93 31.70 33.46 14.51
CA ALA A 93 31.31 32.03 14.44
C ALA A 93 29.79 31.88 14.22
N LEU A 94 28.98 32.69 14.91
CA LEU A 94 27.51 32.67 14.77
C LEU A 94 27.06 33.24 13.42
N ARG A 95 27.73 34.29 12.89
CA ARG A 95 27.50 34.79 11.53
C ARG A 95 27.87 33.77 10.48
N TYR A 96 29.00 33.06 10.63
CA TYR A 96 29.39 31.98 9.74
C TYR A 96 28.31 30.90 9.69
N TYR A 97 27.72 30.52 10.82
CA TYR A 97 26.59 29.60 10.89
C TYR A 97 25.35 30.15 10.18
N GLN A 98 25.08 31.42 10.23
CA GLN A 98 23.94 32.07 9.61
C GLN A 98 24.12 32.23 8.08
N GLU A 99 25.33 32.59 7.63
CA GLU A 99 25.65 32.83 6.22
C GLU A 99 25.77 31.57 5.38
N THR A 100 26.16 30.44 5.98
CA THR A 100 26.35 29.15 5.25
C THR A 100 25.07 28.39 4.95
N HIS A 101 23.90 28.87 5.33
CA HIS A 101 22.65 28.11 5.31
C HIS A 101 21.60 28.64 4.33
N GLY A 102 22.01 28.89 3.09
CA GLY A 102 21.05 28.93 1.98
C GLY A 102 20.44 27.54 1.75
N MET A 103 19.12 27.44 1.64
CA MET A 103 18.46 26.17 1.29
C MET A 103 19.03 25.62 -0.02
N SER A 104 19.88 24.63 0.08
CA SER A 104 20.41 23.90 -1.07
C SER A 104 19.32 22.99 -1.67
N ALA A 105 19.39 22.74 -2.98
CA ALA A 105 18.50 21.77 -3.63
C ALA A 105 18.56 20.38 -2.96
N LEU A 106 19.71 20.00 -2.41
CA LEU A 106 19.89 18.77 -1.63
C LEU A 106 19.10 18.77 -0.32
N GLU A 107 18.95 19.94 0.34
CA GLU A 107 18.17 20.03 1.58
C GLU A 107 16.68 19.92 1.31
N ILE A 108 16.21 20.53 0.22
CA ILE A 108 14.82 20.34 -0.23
C ILE A 108 14.56 18.88 -0.54
N LEU A 109 15.47 18.21 -1.26
CA LEU A 109 15.38 16.80 -1.58
C LEU A 109 15.38 15.93 -0.31
N ARG A 110 16.22 16.30 0.68
CA ARG A 110 16.25 15.64 1.99
C ARG A 110 14.91 15.74 2.71
N ILE A 111 14.31 16.93 2.73
CA ILE A 111 12.98 17.12 3.35
C ILE A 111 11.95 16.24 2.67
N ILE A 112 11.91 16.21 1.34
CA ILE A 112 10.98 15.38 0.57
C ILE A 112 11.15 13.90 0.92
N VAL A 113 12.37 13.37 0.87
CA VAL A 113 12.66 11.96 1.19
C VAL A 113 12.31 11.63 2.64
N ARG A 114 12.59 12.53 3.59
CA ARG A 114 12.22 12.34 4.99
C ARG A 114 10.71 12.30 5.20
N ILE A 115 9.95 13.15 4.53
CA ILE A 115 8.48 13.12 4.58
C ILE A 115 7.97 11.78 4.04
N MET A 116 8.51 11.30 2.91
CA MET A 116 8.10 10.02 2.32
C MET A 116 8.44 8.82 3.21
N CYS A 117 9.58 8.86 3.91
CA CYS A 117 10.04 7.81 4.83
C CYS A 117 9.73 8.12 6.30
N MET A 118 8.79 9.04 6.59
CA MET A 118 8.54 9.60 7.91
C MET A 118 8.49 8.56 9.05
N PRO A 119 7.75 7.44 8.95
CA PRO A 119 7.67 6.48 10.06
C PRO A 119 9.04 5.84 10.39
N MET A 120 9.86 5.57 9.38
CA MET A 120 11.19 4.99 9.58
C MET A 120 12.19 6.03 10.07
N MET A 121 12.08 7.28 9.56
CA MET A 121 12.93 8.38 9.98
C MET A 121 12.68 8.78 11.44
N SER A 122 11.42 8.75 11.90
CA SER A 122 11.09 9.03 13.30
C SER A 122 11.77 8.07 14.27
N VAL A 123 11.79 6.77 13.93
CA VAL A 123 12.51 5.75 14.73
C VAL A 123 14.02 5.98 14.66
N ALA A 124 14.56 6.25 13.47
CA ALA A 124 15.99 6.46 13.29
C ALA A 124 16.51 7.71 14.03
N THR A 125 15.77 8.81 14.01
CA THR A 125 16.14 10.02 14.74
C THR A 125 16.12 9.82 16.26
N TYR A 126 15.22 8.98 16.77
CA TYR A 126 15.20 8.61 18.18
C TYR A 126 16.45 7.80 18.59
N LEU A 127 17.01 7.01 17.68
CA LEU A 127 18.20 6.19 17.91
C LEU A 127 19.52 7.00 17.80
N GLY A 128 19.48 8.20 17.26
CA GLY A 128 20.63 9.11 17.15
C GLY A 128 20.93 9.57 15.73
N THR A 129 21.88 10.49 15.63
CA THR A 129 22.27 11.15 14.36
C THR A 129 22.82 10.18 13.32
N ASP A 130 23.62 9.21 13.75
CA ASP A 130 24.23 8.20 12.86
C ASP A 130 23.17 7.25 12.30
N ALA A 131 22.20 6.87 13.12
CA ALA A 131 21.07 6.05 12.69
C ALA A 131 20.18 6.80 11.70
N ALA A 132 19.96 8.10 11.90
CA ALA A 132 19.21 8.95 10.97
C ALA A 132 19.91 9.04 9.61
N LEU A 133 21.22 9.18 9.57
CA LEU A 133 22.01 9.24 8.33
C LEU A 133 22.01 7.87 7.61
N LEU A 134 22.07 6.79 8.34
CA LEU A 134 21.95 5.44 7.80
C LEU A 134 20.56 5.21 7.21
N ALA A 135 19.51 5.67 7.89
CA ALA A 135 18.13 5.60 7.39
C ALA A 135 17.93 6.43 6.12
N GLU A 136 18.57 7.61 6.01
CA GLU A 136 18.57 8.41 4.77
C GLU A 136 19.19 7.64 3.60
N ARG A 137 20.31 6.93 3.83
CA ARG A 137 20.95 6.09 2.81
C ARG A 137 20.13 4.86 2.44
N LEU A 138 19.38 4.31 3.39
CA LEU A 138 18.51 3.15 3.17
C LEU A 138 17.11 3.55 2.66
N SER A 139 16.84 4.85 2.47
CA SER A 139 15.53 5.33 2.02
C SER A 139 15.00 4.66 0.74
N PRO A 140 15.81 4.29 -0.29
CA PRO A 140 15.29 3.57 -1.45
C PRO A 140 14.73 2.18 -1.08
N LEU A 141 15.36 1.49 -0.12
CA LEU A 141 14.87 0.20 0.37
C LEU A 141 13.54 0.34 1.12
N PHE A 142 13.39 1.37 1.93
CA PHE A 142 12.14 1.64 2.63
C PHE A 142 10.99 1.94 1.67
N LEU A 143 11.26 2.64 0.57
CA LEU A 143 10.27 2.92 -0.46
C LEU A 143 9.89 1.69 -1.31
N LEU A 144 10.68 0.62 -1.29
CA LEU A 144 10.34 -0.66 -1.91
C LEU A 144 9.41 -1.52 -1.04
N LEU A 145 9.29 -1.26 0.26
CA LEU A 145 8.42 -2.04 1.16
C LEU A 145 6.93 -2.00 0.75
N PRO A 146 6.33 -0.83 0.44
CA PRO A 146 4.94 -0.78 -0.02
C PRO A 146 4.67 -1.59 -1.29
N PRO A 147 5.45 -1.49 -2.39
CA PRO A 147 5.28 -2.35 -3.56
C PRO A 147 5.39 -3.84 -3.26
N VAL A 148 6.35 -4.24 -2.44
CA VAL A 148 6.50 -5.64 -2.03
C VAL A 148 5.30 -6.11 -1.23
N THR A 149 4.84 -5.34 -0.24
CA THR A 149 3.66 -5.69 0.56
C THR A 149 2.39 -5.75 -0.28
N TYR A 150 2.24 -4.86 -1.28
CA TYR A 150 1.15 -4.91 -2.24
C TYR A 150 1.18 -6.19 -3.08
N GLY A 151 2.34 -6.52 -3.64
CA GLY A 151 2.53 -7.72 -4.45
C GLY A 151 2.24 -9.00 -3.67
N VAL A 152 2.68 -9.09 -2.41
CA VAL A 152 2.36 -10.22 -1.51
C VAL A 152 0.85 -10.29 -1.25
N GLY A 153 0.19 -9.16 -1.04
CA GLY A 153 -1.26 -9.10 -0.92
C GLY A 153 -1.96 -9.60 -2.19
N TYR A 154 -1.51 -9.16 -3.35
CA TYR A 154 -2.03 -9.55 -4.66
C TYR A 154 -1.95 -11.07 -4.89
N LEU A 155 -0.85 -11.71 -4.49
CA LEU A 155 -0.68 -13.16 -4.57
C LEU A 155 -1.73 -13.93 -3.76
N GLN A 156 -2.31 -13.33 -2.73
CA GLN A 156 -3.37 -13.95 -1.94
C GLN A 156 -4.77 -13.82 -2.56
N GLY A 157 -4.89 -13.08 -3.65
CA GLY A 157 -6.15 -12.87 -4.37
C GLY A 157 -6.91 -14.15 -4.72
N PRO A 158 -6.26 -15.15 -5.35
CA PRO A 158 -6.91 -16.41 -5.70
C PRO A 158 -7.51 -17.16 -4.49
N MET A 159 -6.76 -17.22 -3.38
CA MET A 159 -7.23 -17.85 -2.14
C MET A 159 -8.44 -17.13 -1.56
N GLN A 160 -8.41 -15.80 -1.57
CA GLN A 160 -9.54 -14.99 -1.12
C GLN A 160 -10.76 -15.17 -2.02
N ARG A 161 -10.57 -15.25 -3.33
CA ARG A 161 -11.64 -15.53 -4.29
C ARG A 161 -12.29 -16.90 -4.05
N GLU A 162 -11.49 -17.92 -3.81
CA GLU A 162 -11.99 -19.25 -3.49
C GLU A 162 -12.83 -19.25 -2.19
N ARG A 163 -12.40 -18.54 -1.16
CA ARG A 163 -13.18 -18.37 0.09
C ARG A 163 -14.54 -17.71 -0.18
N ILE A 164 -14.56 -16.65 -1.01
CA ILE A 164 -15.80 -15.97 -1.40
C ILE A 164 -16.72 -16.95 -2.15
N ASN A 165 -16.21 -17.66 -3.16
CA ASN A 165 -16.97 -18.62 -3.95
C ASN A 165 -17.53 -19.74 -3.08
N THR A 166 -16.75 -20.24 -2.13
CA THR A 166 -17.20 -21.25 -1.17
C THR A 166 -18.29 -20.72 -0.26
N GLY A 167 -18.14 -19.50 0.25
CA GLY A 167 -19.15 -18.81 1.07
C GLY A 167 -20.49 -18.65 0.31
N ILE A 168 -20.42 -18.25 -0.96
CA ILE A 168 -21.60 -18.13 -1.82
C ILE A 168 -22.30 -19.50 -2.00
N LYS A 169 -21.53 -20.56 -2.32
CA LYS A 169 -22.07 -21.92 -2.47
C LYS A 169 -22.78 -22.40 -1.20
N ILE A 170 -22.16 -22.18 -0.03
CA ILE A 170 -22.77 -22.54 1.26
C ILE A 170 -24.06 -21.76 1.49
N GLY A 171 -24.08 -20.45 1.19
CA GLY A 171 -25.26 -19.59 1.31
C GLY A 171 -26.41 -20.06 0.43
N VAL A 172 -26.13 -20.36 -0.85
CA VAL A 172 -27.12 -20.88 -1.80
C VAL A 172 -27.69 -22.21 -1.33
N ASN A 173 -26.83 -23.15 -0.93
CA ASN A 173 -27.25 -24.45 -0.42
C ASN A 173 -28.13 -24.32 0.83
N LYS A 174 -27.82 -23.42 1.75
CA LYS A 174 -28.61 -23.15 2.95
C LYS A 174 -30.01 -22.60 2.58
N LYS A 175 -30.07 -21.68 1.62
CA LYS A 175 -31.33 -21.11 1.12
C LYS A 175 -32.20 -22.18 0.46
N GLN A 176 -31.62 -23.02 -0.41
CA GLN A 176 -32.31 -24.12 -1.05
C GLN A 176 -32.88 -25.15 -0.04
N ARG A 177 -32.07 -25.52 0.96
CA ARG A 177 -32.54 -26.42 2.04
C ARG A 177 -33.70 -25.82 2.83
N LYS A 178 -33.68 -24.50 3.10
CA LYS A 178 -34.79 -23.82 3.79
C LYS A 178 -36.06 -23.85 2.93
N GLN A 179 -35.97 -23.53 1.64
CA GLN A 179 -37.10 -23.60 0.72
C GLN A 179 -37.70 -25.01 0.59
N GLN A 180 -36.82 -26.03 0.53
CA GLN A 180 -37.29 -27.44 0.49
C GLN A 180 -38.05 -27.84 1.78
N ARG A 181 -37.54 -27.39 2.94
CA ARG A 181 -38.22 -27.63 4.25
C ARG A 181 -39.60 -26.93 4.29
N GLU A 182 -39.68 -25.71 3.84
CA GLU A 182 -40.94 -24.97 3.77
C GLU A 182 -41.94 -25.61 2.80
N LYS A 183 -41.47 -26.03 1.60
CA LYS A 183 -42.34 -26.80 0.66
C LYS A 183 -42.84 -28.11 1.24
N LYS A 184 -41.97 -28.85 1.97
CA LYS A 184 -42.38 -30.09 2.65
C LYS A 184 -43.38 -29.83 3.79
N ALA A 185 -43.20 -28.76 4.55
CA ALA A 185 -44.10 -28.35 5.61
C ALA A 185 -45.50 -27.99 5.07
N ARG A 186 -45.52 -27.21 3.98
CA ARG A 186 -46.78 -26.83 3.29
C ARG A 186 -47.52 -28.05 2.76
N LYS A 187 -46.80 -29.00 2.10
CA LYS A 187 -47.42 -30.24 1.64
C LYS A 187 -47.98 -31.09 2.78
N LYS A 188 -47.26 -31.16 3.93
CA LYS A 188 -47.77 -31.87 5.11
C LYS A 188 -48.98 -31.17 5.74
N ALA A 189 -49.01 -29.85 5.76
CA ALA A 189 -50.18 -29.12 6.25
C ALA A 189 -51.42 -29.32 5.34
N SER A 190 -51.23 -29.24 4.03
CA SER A 190 -52.29 -29.48 3.05
C SER A 190 -52.84 -30.92 3.11
N ALA A 191 -51.99 -31.92 3.37
CA ALA A 191 -52.42 -33.34 3.49
C ALA A 191 -53.16 -33.65 4.81
N LYS A 192 -53.08 -32.72 5.83
CA LYS A 192 -53.73 -32.89 7.11
C LYS A 192 -55.13 -32.23 7.19
N THR A 193 -55.53 -31.46 6.17
CA THR A 193 -56.88 -30.91 6.13
C THR A 193 -57.81 -31.95 5.63
N PRO A 194 -58.66 -32.59 6.49
CA PRO A 194 -59.65 -33.56 6.02
C PRO A 194 -60.66 -32.79 5.14
N GLU A 195 -60.92 -33.36 3.94
CA GLU A 195 -62.12 -32.95 3.18
C GLU A 195 -63.33 -33.09 4.09
N ARG A 196 -63.91 -32.01 4.50
CA ARG A 196 -65.26 -32.07 5.07
C ARG A 196 -66.21 -32.42 3.90
N LEU A 197 -66.51 -33.71 3.80
CA LEU A 197 -67.65 -34.17 3.04
C LEU A 197 -68.88 -33.58 3.72
N ILE A 198 -69.57 -32.67 3.04
CA ILE A 198 -70.91 -32.18 3.37
C ILE A 198 -71.88 -33.13 2.74
#